data_2dca6e677a51dede2a4ac9038e76efde
#
_entry.id   2dca6e677a51dede2a4ac9038e76efde
#
_cell.length_a   1.000
_cell.length_b   1.000
_cell.length_c   1.000
_cell.angle_alpha   90.00
_cell.angle_beta   90.00
_cell.angle_gamma   90.00
#
_symmetry.space_group_name_H-M   'P 1'
#
loop_
_entity.id
_entity.type
_entity.pdbx_description
1 polymer ?
#
loop_
_entity_poly.entity_id
_entity_poly.type
_entity_poly.pdbx_seq_one_letter_code
_entity_poly.pdbx_strand_id
1 'polypeptide(L)'
;MRFGRKPAALLLLLSMLLAGCTSGSVDRLYCLPKRSEAHRDLQLAIDAAMGGMEYSAPRSGENLQAVQVRDLDGDGKGEYLLFAKKAGDRPLQILIFRPTADGYALSETIETYGTAFDRVEYANIDGKPGYELIVGRRLSDQVIRAVSVYSFAEGQSALLTTDNYTHFTTCDLDGDGNGELLVFKHGEAAEQTGVAVYYSYRDGIMERSAEVSMSAPTENVKRILVGWLADNRMAVFVASTVEENAIVTDVFSVVDGKFTNLTLSGEAGNGVGMVRNYYVYADDIDNDGVTELPELISMRPLSESESPGDSQYLIRWYALRSDGTREQKLYTYHNYESGWYISIQSDWAQRLTIVQDGTSYGVYLWNADNTESEKLLTVYAFSGQDRETQAVSGNRFLLYEGDTVQYAAELEVAAVRYGVTKDRLIRNFHLIQQDWKTGET
;
A
#
# COMPACT_ATOMS: atom_id res chain seq x y z
N MET A 1 -30.16 72.12 30.21
CA MET A 1 -29.04 71.22 30.52
C MET A 1 -29.40 69.79 30.18
N ARG A 2 -28.83 69.25 29.08
CA ARG A 2 -29.03 67.88 28.65
C ARG A 2 -27.87 67.01 29.20
N PHE A 3 -28.12 66.22 30.21
CA PHE A 3 -27.17 65.23 30.70
C PHE A 3 -27.23 63.96 29.85
N GLY A 4 -26.08 63.53 29.36
CA GLY A 4 -25.95 62.55 28.35
C GLY A 4 -26.20 61.09 28.80
N ARG A 5 -26.88 60.35 27.93
CA ARG A 5 -27.21 58.93 28.02
C ARG A 5 -26.05 57.97 27.67
N LYS A 6 -24.83 58.48 27.61
CA LYS A 6 -23.66 57.68 27.14
C LYS A 6 -22.96 56.76 28.18
N PRO A 7 -22.98 57.03 29.52
CA PRO A 7 -22.31 56.11 30.44
C PRO A 7 -23.12 54.84 30.76
N ALA A 8 -24.48 54.89 30.65
CA ALA A 8 -25.33 53.70 30.92
C ALA A 8 -25.17 52.59 29.84
N ALA A 9 -25.00 52.96 28.55
CA ALA A 9 -24.82 52.04 27.47
C ALA A 9 -23.43 51.32 27.52
N LEU A 10 -22.41 52.04 28.00
CA LEU A 10 -21.06 51.46 28.16
C LEU A 10 -21.01 50.46 29.32
N LEU A 11 -21.72 50.73 30.43
CA LEU A 11 -21.85 49.82 31.56
C LEU A 11 -22.62 48.54 31.21
N LEU A 12 -23.64 48.66 30.36
CA LEU A 12 -24.43 47.50 29.88
C LEU A 12 -23.62 46.64 28.89
N LEU A 13 -22.72 47.24 28.07
CA LEU A 13 -21.83 46.51 27.19
C LEU A 13 -20.74 45.80 27.99
N LEU A 14 -20.22 46.40 29.04
CA LEU A 14 -19.18 45.81 29.91
C LEU A 14 -19.77 44.71 30.79
N SER A 15 -21.03 44.74 31.18
CA SER A 15 -21.67 43.66 31.91
C SER A 15 -22.02 42.44 31.03
N MET A 16 -22.20 42.62 29.72
CA MET A 16 -22.39 41.50 28.75
C MET A 16 -21.03 40.76 28.45
N LEU A 17 -19.92 41.45 28.59
CA LEU A 17 -18.57 40.82 28.42
C LEU A 17 -18.14 39.98 29.63
N LEU A 18 -18.75 40.19 30.80
CA LEU A 18 -18.44 39.46 32.05
C LEU A 18 -19.39 38.25 32.28
N ALA A 19 -20.44 38.10 31.48
CA ALA A 19 -21.39 36.96 31.59
C ALA A 19 -21.00 35.73 30.75
N GLY A 20 -19.81 35.75 30.13
CA GLY A 20 -19.34 34.73 29.17
C GLY A 20 -18.52 33.59 29.78
N CYS A 21 -18.52 33.33 31.07
CA CYS A 21 -17.90 32.17 31.65
C CYS A 21 -18.85 31.54 32.68
N THR A 22 -19.85 30.81 32.21
CA THR A 22 -20.38 29.74 33.02
C THR A 22 -19.36 28.60 32.96
N SER A 23 -18.48 28.54 33.96
CA SER A 23 -17.63 27.42 34.24
C SER A 23 -18.51 26.19 34.41
N GLY A 24 -18.71 25.41 33.33
CA GLY A 24 -19.09 24.02 33.52
C GLY A 24 -18.09 23.42 34.47
N SER A 25 -18.58 22.82 35.57
CA SER A 25 -17.76 22.30 36.66
C SER A 25 -16.59 21.50 36.07
N VAL A 26 -15.39 21.77 36.58
CA VAL A 26 -14.13 21.07 36.24
C VAL A 26 -14.31 19.55 36.30
N ASP A 27 -15.24 19.05 37.13
CA ASP A 27 -15.65 17.65 37.21
C ASP A 27 -16.19 17.06 35.90
N ARG A 28 -16.72 17.87 34.97
CA ARG A 28 -17.11 17.39 33.62
C ARG A 28 -15.93 17.17 32.66
N LEU A 29 -14.80 17.82 32.92
CA LEU A 29 -13.56 17.64 32.14
C LEU A 29 -12.79 16.38 32.55
N TYR A 30 -13.07 15.85 33.75
CA TYR A 30 -12.48 14.60 34.27
C TYR A 30 -13.44 13.40 34.19
N CYS A 31 -14.65 13.56 33.66
CA CYS A 31 -15.47 12.39 33.33
C CYS A 31 -14.83 11.72 32.11
N LEU A 32 -14.13 10.60 32.35
CA LEU A 32 -13.81 9.66 31.27
C LEU A 32 -15.08 9.42 30.44
N PRO A 33 -15.00 9.42 29.09
CA PRO A 33 -16.13 9.11 28.25
C PRO A 33 -16.82 7.85 28.80
N LYS A 34 -18.08 7.94 29.18
CA LYS A 34 -18.84 6.77 29.60
C LYS A 34 -18.84 5.80 28.43
N ARG A 35 -18.20 4.64 28.56
CA ARG A 35 -18.32 3.58 27.57
C ARG A 35 -19.81 3.31 27.37
N SER A 36 -20.23 3.14 26.12
CA SER A 36 -21.64 2.75 25.83
C SER A 36 -21.97 1.47 26.60
N GLU A 37 -23.23 1.27 26.95
CA GLU A 37 -23.68 0.04 27.65
C GLU A 37 -23.28 -1.20 26.85
N ALA A 38 -23.43 -1.15 25.52
CA ALA A 38 -23.00 -2.23 24.62
C ALA A 38 -21.50 -2.58 24.75
N HIS A 39 -20.62 -1.59 24.91
CA HIS A 39 -19.18 -1.86 25.12
C HIS A 39 -18.90 -2.49 26.50
N ARG A 40 -19.70 -2.15 27.50
CA ARG A 40 -19.53 -2.74 28.82
C ARG A 40 -19.96 -4.22 28.81
N ASP A 41 -21.08 -4.51 28.15
CA ASP A 41 -21.63 -5.87 28.11
C ASP A 41 -20.73 -6.79 27.26
N LEU A 42 -20.18 -6.30 26.17
CA LEU A 42 -19.14 -7.00 25.41
C LEU A 42 -17.90 -7.28 26.26
N GLN A 43 -17.41 -6.29 27.02
CA GLN A 43 -16.23 -6.49 27.87
C GLN A 43 -16.48 -7.54 28.93
N LEU A 44 -17.67 -7.55 29.56
CA LEU A 44 -18.04 -8.59 30.54
C LEU A 44 -18.10 -9.97 29.88
N ALA A 45 -18.63 -10.08 28.66
CA ALA A 45 -18.67 -11.35 27.94
C ALA A 45 -17.25 -11.83 27.57
N ILE A 46 -16.37 -10.91 27.14
CA ILE A 46 -14.97 -11.24 26.89
C ILE A 46 -14.26 -11.70 28.15
N ASP A 47 -14.37 -10.95 29.25
CA ASP A 47 -13.71 -11.27 30.53
C ASP A 47 -14.15 -12.65 31.06
N ALA A 48 -15.42 -12.97 30.89
CA ALA A 48 -15.97 -14.28 31.27
C ALA A 48 -15.44 -15.41 30.38
N ALA A 49 -15.25 -15.18 29.10
CA ALA A 49 -14.77 -16.15 28.11
C ALA A 49 -13.26 -16.38 28.19
N MET A 50 -12.49 -15.37 28.58
CA MET A 50 -11.02 -15.39 28.54
C MET A 50 -10.40 -16.52 29.38
N GLY A 51 -10.96 -16.88 30.56
CA GLY A 51 -10.65 -18.10 31.30
C GLY A 51 -9.16 -18.46 31.46
N GLY A 52 -8.28 -17.48 31.62
CA GLY A 52 -6.83 -17.67 31.69
C GLY A 52 -6.09 -17.68 30.31
N MET A 53 -6.79 -17.36 29.23
CA MET A 53 -6.18 -17.08 27.92
C MET A 53 -5.50 -15.72 27.90
N GLU A 54 -4.58 -15.52 26.96
CA GLU A 54 -3.92 -14.26 26.68
C GLU A 54 -4.37 -13.74 25.32
N TYR A 55 -4.46 -12.42 25.17
CA TYR A 55 -4.68 -11.79 23.86
C TYR A 55 -3.52 -12.11 22.91
N SER A 56 -3.83 -12.46 21.67
CA SER A 56 -2.86 -12.83 20.66
C SER A 56 -3.18 -12.17 19.34
N ALA A 57 -2.87 -10.89 19.21
CA ALA A 57 -3.10 -10.11 18.00
C ALA A 57 -2.34 -10.66 16.79
N PRO A 58 -2.87 -10.51 15.56
CA PRO A 58 -2.13 -10.77 14.32
C PRO A 58 -0.87 -9.89 14.23
N ARG A 59 0.18 -10.41 13.59
CA ARG A 59 1.50 -9.76 13.55
C ARG A 59 1.74 -8.90 12.32
N SER A 60 0.94 -9.08 11.27
CA SER A 60 1.10 -8.39 9.99
C SER A 60 -0.25 -8.14 9.31
N GLY A 61 -0.26 -7.34 8.26
CA GLY A 61 -1.45 -6.93 7.50
C GLY A 61 -2.18 -5.76 8.16
N GLU A 62 -3.39 -5.48 7.70
CA GLU A 62 -4.18 -4.32 8.16
C GLU A 62 -4.94 -4.57 9.46
N ASN A 63 -5.31 -5.82 9.75
CA ASN A 63 -6.14 -6.19 10.90
C ASN A 63 -5.27 -6.62 12.09
N LEU A 64 -4.57 -5.66 12.70
CA LEU A 64 -3.58 -5.90 13.78
C LEU A 64 -4.17 -5.96 15.19
N GLN A 65 -5.46 -5.70 15.39
CA GLN A 65 -6.10 -5.68 16.69
C GLN A 65 -6.43 -7.11 17.14
N ALA A 66 -6.29 -7.38 18.45
CA ALA A 66 -6.72 -8.67 19.03
C ALA A 66 -8.25 -8.79 19.10
N VAL A 67 -8.99 -7.69 19.08
CA VAL A 67 -10.44 -7.65 18.98
C VAL A 67 -10.83 -6.91 17.72
N GLN A 68 -11.55 -7.59 16.85
CA GLN A 68 -11.99 -7.08 15.56
C GLN A 68 -13.51 -7.20 15.43
N VAL A 69 -14.12 -6.41 14.56
CA VAL A 69 -15.56 -6.47 14.29
C VAL A 69 -15.81 -6.58 12.80
N ARG A 70 -16.65 -7.56 12.41
CA ARG A 70 -17.09 -7.77 11.03
C ARG A 70 -18.47 -8.39 11.02
N ASP A 71 -19.26 -8.08 10.04
CA ASP A 71 -20.53 -8.74 9.72
C ASP A 71 -20.20 -10.05 8.98
N LEU A 72 -20.09 -11.15 9.73
CA LEU A 72 -19.65 -12.45 9.19
C LEU A 72 -20.77 -13.22 8.52
N ASP A 73 -22.02 -13.07 8.99
CA ASP A 73 -23.17 -13.81 8.47
C ASP A 73 -24.12 -12.97 7.62
N GLY A 74 -23.80 -11.69 7.41
CA GLY A 74 -24.54 -10.80 6.53
C GLY A 74 -25.90 -10.33 7.07
N ASP A 75 -26.10 -10.38 8.41
CA ASP A 75 -27.36 -9.94 9.06
C ASP A 75 -27.40 -8.42 9.27
N GLY A 76 -26.35 -7.69 8.92
CA GLY A 76 -26.18 -6.26 9.07
C GLY A 76 -25.70 -5.83 10.46
N LYS A 77 -25.33 -6.77 11.33
CA LYS A 77 -24.73 -6.51 12.64
C LYS A 77 -23.34 -7.14 12.68
N GLY A 78 -22.42 -6.43 13.32
CA GLY A 78 -21.04 -6.95 13.44
C GLY A 78 -20.89 -7.96 14.56
N GLU A 79 -20.29 -9.10 14.26
CA GLU A 79 -19.71 -10.00 15.23
C GLU A 79 -18.38 -9.47 15.72
N TYR A 80 -18.07 -9.72 17.00
CA TYR A 80 -16.74 -9.46 17.54
C TYR A 80 -15.92 -10.74 17.56
N LEU A 81 -14.75 -10.66 16.94
CA LEU A 81 -13.76 -11.73 16.93
C LEU A 81 -12.64 -11.37 17.90
N LEU A 82 -12.38 -12.26 18.85
CA LEU A 82 -11.28 -12.12 19.79
C LEU A 82 -10.21 -13.17 19.47
N PHE A 83 -9.03 -12.71 19.12
CA PHE A 83 -7.84 -13.53 18.91
C PHE A 83 -7.09 -13.71 20.22
N ALA A 84 -7.03 -14.95 20.68
CA ALA A 84 -6.44 -15.31 21.97
C ALA A 84 -5.54 -16.55 21.87
N LYS A 85 -4.77 -16.80 22.92
CA LYS A 85 -3.89 -17.95 23.06
C LYS A 85 -4.03 -18.57 24.43
N LYS A 86 -4.06 -19.92 24.50
CA LYS A 86 -4.03 -20.69 25.71
C LYS A 86 -2.96 -21.78 25.65
N ALA A 87 -2.63 -22.39 26.79
CA ALA A 87 -1.80 -23.60 26.81
C ALA A 87 -2.58 -24.80 26.26
N GLY A 88 -1.92 -25.72 25.58
CA GLY A 88 -2.51 -26.96 25.06
C GLY A 88 -2.12 -27.24 23.61
N ASP A 89 -2.72 -28.31 23.05
CA ASP A 89 -2.40 -28.80 21.70
C ASP A 89 -2.90 -27.85 20.60
N ARG A 90 -4.01 -27.16 20.83
CA ARG A 90 -4.57 -26.13 19.94
C ARG A 90 -4.53 -24.77 20.61
N PRO A 91 -3.36 -24.13 20.69
CA PRO A 91 -3.19 -22.94 21.52
C PRO A 91 -3.89 -21.70 20.98
N LEU A 92 -4.06 -21.59 19.67
CA LEU A 92 -4.68 -20.42 19.07
C LEU A 92 -6.20 -20.54 19.09
N GLN A 93 -6.85 -19.51 19.61
CA GLN A 93 -8.29 -19.46 19.82
C GLN A 93 -8.86 -18.21 19.13
N ILE A 94 -9.94 -18.38 18.36
CA ILE A 94 -10.73 -17.29 17.82
C ILE A 94 -12.12 -17.39 18.44
N LEU A 95 -12.43 -16.49 19.37
CA LEU A 95 -13.72 -16.44 20.05
C LEU A 95 -14.63 -15.48 19.31
N ILE A 96 -15.82 -15.94 18.94
CA ILE A 96 -16.78 -15.17 18.16
C ILE A 96 -17.96 -14.82 19.07
N PHE A 97 -18.17 -13.51 19.26
CA PHE A 97 -19.28 -12.98 20.06
C PHE A 97 -20.32 -12.38 19.11
N ARG A 98 -21.56 -12.83 19.29
CA ARG A 98 -22.71 -12.35 18.50
C ARG A 98 -23.60 -11.42 19.33
N PRO A 99 -24.22 -10.44 18.67
CA PRO A 99 -25.21 -9.59 19.33
C PRO A 99 -26.43 -10.40 19.77
N THR A 100 -26.93 -10.12 20.96
CA THR A 100 -28.15 -10.70 21.54
C THR A 100 -29.09 -9.59 22.00
N ALA A 101 -30.28 -9.93 22.47
CA ALA A 101 -31.21 -8.94 23.03
C ALA A 101 -30.63 -8.18 24.23
N ASP A 102 -29.77 -8.87 25.00
CA ASP A 102 -29.20 -8.38 26.27
C ASP A 102 -27.71 -8.01 26.16
N GLY A 103 -27.19 -7.75 24.97
CA GLY A 103 -25.79 -7.40 24.72
C GLY A 103 -25.08 -8.35 23.79
N TYR A 104 -23.94 -8.95 24.21
CA TYR A 104 -23.16 -9.88 23.42
C TYR A 104 -22.94 -11.18 24.17
N ALA A 105 -22.95 -12.30 23.43
CA ALA A 105 -22.66 -13.63 24.00
C ALA A 105 -21.63 -14.34 23.11
N LEU A 106 -20.76 -15.13 23.76
CA LEU A 106 -19.89 -16.07 23.05
C LEU A 106 -20.76 -17.10 22.32
N SER A 107 -20.69 -17.10 20.98
CA SER A 107 -21.45 -18.04 20.14
C SER A 107 -20.62 -19.23 19.72
N GLU A 108 -19.33 -19.04 19.47
CA GLU A 108 -18.45 -20.06 18.95
C GLU A 108 -16.98 -19.79 19.31
N THR A 109 -16.17 -20.85 19.36
CA THR A 109 -14.71 -20.77 19.48
C THR A 109 -14.06 -21.68 18.44
N ILE A 110 -13.27 -21.09 17.53
CA ILE A 110 -12.44 -21.82 16.59
C ILE A 110 -11.09 -22.08 17.26
N GLU A 111 -10.78 -23.35 17.47
CA GLU A 111 -9.50 -23.80 18.04
C GLU A 111 -8.56 -24.26 16.92
N THR A 112 -7.35 -23.75 16.88
CA THR A 112 -6.43 -24.07 15.81
C THR A 112 -4.99 -24.21 16.28
N TYR A 113 -4.21 -24.94 15.49
CA TYR A 113 -2.78 -25.14 15.73
C TYR A 113 -1.96 -23.91 15.35
N GLY A 114 -0.85 -23.71 16.03
CA GLY A 114 0.12 -22.70 15.69
C GLY A 114 0.71 -22.02 16.92
N THR A 115 1.74 -21.22 16.70
CA THR A 115 2.44 -20.46 17.75
C THR A 115 1.98 -19.02 17.84
N ALA A 116 1.46 -18.44 16.73
CA ALA A 116 0.92 -17.09 16.66
C ALA A 116 -0.02 -16.94 15.45
N PHE A 117 -0.95 -16.00 15.53
CA PHE A 117 -1.62 -15.45 14.36
C PHE A 117 -0.63 -14.59 13.59
N ASP A 118 -0.55 -14.78 12.27
CA ASP A 118 0.37 -14.04 11.40
C ASP A 118 -0.36 -12.88 10.70
N ARG A 119 -1.40 -13.18 9.93
CA ARG A 119 -2.19 -12.20 9.17
C ARG A 119 -3.67 -12.60 9.17
N VAL A 120 -4.56 -11.60 9.21
CA VAL A 120 -6.01 -11.82 9.14
C VAL A 120 -6.59 -10.91 8.08
N GLU A 121 -7.40 -11.49 7.20
CA GLU A 121 -8.15 -10.78 6.17
C GLU A 121 -9.63 -11.18 6.21
N TYR A 122 -10.48 -10.37 5.58
CA TYR A 122 -11.89 -10.61 5.41
C TYR A 122 -12.25 -10.32 3.95
N ALA A 123 -12.90 -11.28 3.30
CA ALA A 123 -13.37 -11.14 1.92
C ALA A 123 -14.70 -11.87 1.75
N ASN A 124 -15.53 -11.40 0.84
CA ASN A 124 -16.69 -12.19 0.40
C ASN A 124 -16.18 -13.19 -0.65
N ILE A 125 -16.17 -14.48 -0.30
CA ILE A 125 -15.63 -15.57 -1.12
C ILE A 125 -16.75 -16.44 -1.67
N ASP A 126 -17.81 -16.68 -0.88
CA ASP A 126 -18.88 -17.62 -1.26
C ASP A 126 -20.07 -16.95 -1.98
N GLY A 127 -19.97 -15.64 -2.22
CA GLY A 127 -21.00 -14.86 -2.89
C GLY A 127 -22.28 -14.61 -2.08
N LYS A 128 -22.32 -15.04 -0.83
CA LYS A 128 -23.42 -14.77 0.07
C LYS A 128 -23.18 -13.47 0.85
N PRO A 129 -24.23 -12.89 1.45
CA PRO A 129 -24.04 -11.78 2.37
C PRO A 129 -23.11 -12.14 3.52
N GLY A 130 -22.19 -11.22 3.92
CA GLY A 130 -21.21 -11.44 4.97
C GLY A 130 -19.78 -11.55 4.45
N TYR A 131 -18.88 -11.93 5.35
CA TYR A 131 -17.46 -12.06 5.02
C TYR A 131 -16.90 -13.38 5.54
N GLU A 132 -16.11 -14.06 4.71
CA GLU A 132 -15.23 -15.13 5.13
C GLU A 132 -14.04 -14.57 5.90
N LEU A 133 -13.60 -15.35 6.90
CA LEU A 133 -12.43 -15.07 7.72
C LEU A 133 -11.23 -15.86 7.18
N ILE A 134 -10.21 -15.15 6.72
CA ILE A 134 -8.96 -15.70 6.21
C ILE A 134 -7.88 -15.52 7.28
N VAL A 135 -7.34 -16.62 7.82
CA VAL A 135 -6.41 -16.61 8.96
C VAL A 135 -5.09 -17.25 8.60
N GLY A 136 -4.06 -16.43 8.51
CA GLY A 136 -2.67 -16.87 8.45
C GLY A 136 -2.11 -17.14 9.85
N ARG A 137 -1.42 -18.27 10.02
CA ARG A 137 -0.84 -18.70 11.30
C ARG A 137 0.59 -19.17 11.13
N ARG A 138 1.41 -18.95 12.13
CA ARG A 138 2.73 -19.58 12.25
C ARG A 138 2.58 -20.92 12.92
N LEU A 139 3.01 -21.99 12.28
CA LEU A 139 2.87 -23.35 12.80
C LEU A 139 4.01 -23.73 13.75
N SER A 140 5.20 -23.16 13.54
CA SER A 140 6.36 -23.38 14.39
C SER A 140 7.21 -22.10 14.46
N ASP A 141 8.25 -22.11 15.29
CA ASP A 141 9.27 -21.04 15.32
C ASP A 141 10.12 -21.05 14.03
N GLN A 142 10.10 -22.13 13.29
CA GLN A 142 10.59 -22.20 11.91
C GLN A 142 9.51 -21.65 10.95
N VAL A 143 9.94 -21.22 9.78
CA VAL A 143 9.19 -20.38 8.82
C VAL A 143 7.92 -21.02 8.22
N ILE A 144 7.36 -22.10 8.82
CA ILE A 144 6.16 -22.77 8.30
C ILE A 144 4.91 -21.99 8.73
N ARG A 145 4.17 -21.53 7.75
CA ARG A 145 2.91 -20.80 7.93
C ARG A 145 1.79 -21.56 7.24
N ALA A 146 0.57 -21.47 7.77
CA ALA A 146 -0.64 -21.99 7.14
C ALA A 146 -1.73 -20.94 7.11
N VAL A 147 -2.45 -20.86 6.01
CA VAL A 147 -3.67 -20.05 5.86
C VAL A 147 -4.87 -20.96 5.92
N SER A 148 -5.94 -20.51 6.58
CA SER A 148 -7.24 -21.19 6.61
C SER A 148 -8.33 -20.19 6.31
N VAL A 149 -9.35 -20.61 5.57
CA VAL A 149 -10.54 -19.82 5.24
C VAL A 149 -11.76 -20.43 5.92
N TYR A 150 -12.53 -19.60 6.64
CA TYR A 150 -13.74 -19.99 7.33
C TYR A 150 -14.93 -19.18 6.82
N SER A 151 -16.03 -19.87 6.46
CA SER A 151 -17.32 -19.25 6.16
C SER A 151 -18.26 -19.35 7.35
N PHE A 152 -19.20 -18.41 7.46
CA PHE A 152 -20.19 -18.31 8.54
C PHE A 152 -21.64 -18.26 8.02
N ALA A 153 -21.85 -18.49 6.75
CA ALA A 153 -23.14 -18.34 6.07
C ALA A 153 -24.29 -19.14 6.68
N GLU A 154 -23.98 -20.21 7.43
CA GLU A 154 -24.99 -21.05 8.11
C GLU A 154 -25.06 -20.82 9.63
N GLY A 155 -24.46 -19.71 10.09
CA GLY A 155 -24.49 -19.34 11.51
C GLY A 155 -23.47 -20.04 12.39
N GLN A 156 -22.68 -20.96 11.84
CA GLN A 156 -21.52 -21.60 12.48
C GLN A 156 -20.34 -21.58 11.50
N SER A 157 -19.12 -21.60 12.02
CA SER A 157 -17.93 -21.63 11.18
C SER A 157 -17.80 -22.95 10.43
N ALA A 158 -17.56 -22.86 9.11
CA ALA A 158 -17.18 -23.98 8.28
C ALA A 158 -15.80 -23.72 7.68
N LEU A 159 -14.88 -24.67 7.82
CA LEU A 159 -13.57 -24.59 7.20
C LEU A 159 -13.71 -24.88 5.70
N LEU A 160 -13.43 -23.90 4.85
CA LEU A 160 -13.50 -24.03 3.40
C LEU A 160 -12.22 -24.61 2.80
N THR A 161 -11.05 -24.17 3.28
CA THR A 161 -9.74 -24.68 2.84
C THR A 161 -8.65 -24.38 3.87
N THR A 162 -7.53 -25.09 3.73
CA THR A 162 -6.27 -24.79 4.42
C THR A 162 -5.09 -25.20 3.56
N ASP A 163 -4.05 -24.35 3.48
CA ASP A 163 -2.79 -24.64 2.79
C ASP A 163 -1.62 -23.96 3.49
N ASN A 164 -0.40 -24.40 3.18
CA ASN A 164 0.81 -23.72 3.61
C ASN A 164 1.10 -22.52 2.70
N TYR A 165 1.71 -21.47 3.23
CA TYR A 165 2.02 -20.27 2.48
C TYR A 165 3.32 -19.62 2.91
N THR A 166 3.91 -18.82 2.01
CA THR A 166 4.90 -17.79 2.31
C THR A 166 4.23 -16.43 2.35
N HIS A 167 3.36 -16.15 1.37
CA HIS A 167 2.49 -14.98 1.29
C HIS A 167 1.11 -15.40 0.77
N PHE A 168 0.09 -14.61 1.05
CA PHE A 168 -1.22 -14.74 0.45
C PHE A 168 -1.89 -13.39 0.28
N THR A 169 -2.88 -13.31 -0.59
CA THR A 169 -3.77 -12.16 -0.76
C THR A 169 -5.12 -12.64 -1.28
N THR A 170 -6.15 -11.80 -1.12
CA THR A 170 -7.50 -12.05 -1.63
C THR A 170 -7.93 -10.92 -2.56
N CYS A 171 -8.53 -11.25 -3.69
CA CYS A 171 -9.13 -10.28 -4.61
C CYS A 171 -10.04 -11.00 -5.62
N ASP A 172 -10.95 -10.25 -6.26
CA ASP A 172 -11.83 -10.72 -7.33
C ASP A 172 -11.04 -10.72 -8.67
N LEU A 173 -10.35 -11.83 -8.96
CA LEU A 173 -9.47 -11.93 -10.14
C LEU A 173 -10.20 -12.30 -11.41
N ASP A 174 -11.33 -13.02 -11.32
CA ASP A 174 -12.08 -13.44 -12.50
C ASP A 174 -13.24 -12.50 -12.84
N GLY A 175 -13.54 -11.54 -11.96
CA GLY A 175 -14.53 -10.49 -12.17
C GLY A 175 -15.96 -10.96 -11.92
N ASP A 176 -16.17 -12.01 -11.12
CA ASP A 176 -17.50 -12.53 -10.79
C ASP A 176 -18.15 -11.85 -9.58
N GLY A 177 -17.40 -10.98 -8.90
CA GLY A 177 -17.83 -10.23 -7.71
C GLY A 177 -17.50 -10.91 -6.39
N ASN A 178 -16.89 -12.08 -6.41
CA ASN A 178 -16.43 -12.81 -5.23
C ASN A 178 -14.91 -12.75 -5.12
N GLY A 179 -14.39 -12.96 -3.93
CA GLY A 179 -12.94 -12.96 -3.72
C GLY A 179 -12.33 -14.35 -3.90
N GLU A 180 -11.24 -14.42 -4.63
CA GLU A 180 -10.40 -15.61 -4.67
C GLU A 180 -9.22 -15.47 -3.71
N LEU A 181 -8.68 -16.63 -3.29
CA LEU A 181 -7.46 -16.69 -2.49
C LEU A 181 -6.27 -17.05 -3.38
N LEU A 182 -5.28 -16.17 -3.45
CA LEU A 182 -3.96 -16.46 -4.00
C LEU A 182 -2.99 -16.81 -2.88
N VAL A 183 -2.35 -17.98 -3.01
CA VAL A 183 -1.31 -18.46 -2.10
C VAL A 183 0.01 -18.55 -2.83
N PHE A 184 1.03 -17.85 -2.34
CA PHE A 184 2.40 -17.94 -2.84
C PHE A 184 3.20 -18.85 -1.94
N LYS A 185 3.83 -19.87 -2.51
CA LYS A 185 4.62 -20.86 -1.77
C LYS A 185 5.78 -21.42 -2.58
N HIS A 186 6.67 -22.16 -1.92
CA HIS A 186 7.79 -22.81 -2.58
C HIS A 186 7.30 -23.79 -3.64
N GLY A 187 7.96 -23.81 -4.78
CA GLY A 187 7.74 -24.84 -5.80
C GLY A 187 8.27 -26.20 -5.36
N GLU A 188 7.66 -27.27 -5.83
CA GLU A 188 8.11 -28.65 -5.53
C GLU A 188 9.38 -29.08 -6.29
N ALA A 189 9.72 -28.37 -7.37
CA ALA A 189 10.86 -28.69 -8.21
C ALA A 189 12.16 -28.15 -7.65
N ALA A 190 13.27 -28.83 -7.92
CA ALA A 190 14.62 -28.49 -7.45
C ALA A 190 15.17 -27.14 -7.96
N GLU A 191 14.48 -26.43 -8.82
CA GLU A 191 14.89 -25.15 -9.43
C GLU A 191 14.40 -23.92 -8.66
N GLN A 192 13.86 -24.09 -7.44
CA GLN A 192 13.73 -23.04 -6.42
C GLN A 192 12.90 -21.79 -6.76
N THR A 193 12.19 -21.73 -7.86
CA THR A 193 11.22 -20.65 -8.08
C THR A 193 9.96 -20.88 -7.26
N GLY A 194 9.28 -19.78 -6.85
CA GLY A 194 7.99 -19.87 -6.20
C GLY A 194 6.87 -20.28 -7.16
N VAL A 195 5.73 -20.63 -6.58
CA VAL A 195 4.48 -20.87 -7.32
C VAL A 195 3.36 -20.03 -6.71
N ALA A 196 2.49 -19.50 -7.56
CA ALA A 196 1.24 -18.89 -7.21
C ALA A 196 0.10 -19.90 -7.41
N VAL A 197 -0.63 -20.19 -6.35
CA VAL A 197 -1.75 -21.12 -6.34
C VAL A 197 -3.04 -20.34 -6.22
N TYR A 198 -3.96 -20.59 -7.13
CA TYR A 198 -5.27 -19.95 -7.23
C TYR A 198 -6.35 -20.86 -6.65
N TYR A 199 -7.06 -20.36 -5.66
CA TYR A 199 -8.21 -21.02 -5.06
C TYR A 199 -9.47 -20.24 -5.38
N SER A 200 -10.48 -20.92 -5.92
CA SER A 200 -11.82 -20.38 -6.14
C SER A 200 -12.87 -21.18 -5.38
N TYR A 201 -13.97 -20.53 -5.01
CA TYR A 201 -15.08 -21.18 -4.32
C TYR A 201 -16.00 -21.87 -5.32
N ARG A 202 -16.29 -23.17 -5.07
CA ARG A 202 -17.25 -23.94 -5.84
C ARG A 202 -17.95 -24.96 -4.96
N ASP A 203 -19.25 -25.08 -5.10
CA ASP A 203 -20.06 -26.14 -4.48
C ASP A 203 -19.84 -26.31 -2.96
N GLY A 204 -19.60 -25.22 -2.24
CA GLY A 204 -19.45 -25.23 -0.78
C GLY A 204 -18.03 -25.37 -0.26
N ILE A 205 -17.03 -25.45 -1.13
CA ILE A 205 -15.61 -25.53 -0.75
C ILE A 205 -14.75 -24.60 -1.58
N MET A 206 -13.59 -24.25 -1.06
CA MET A 206 -12.52 -23.60 -1.84
C MET A 206 -11.63 -24.67 -2.47
N GLU A 207 -11.65 -24.75 -3.79
CA GLU A 207 -10.84 -25.68 -4.55
C GLU A 207 -9.55 -25.04 -5.04
N ARG A 208 -8.45 -25.80 -5.02
CA ARG A 208 -7.23 -25.45 -5.74
C ARG A 208 -7.47 -25.56 -7.23
N SER A 209 -7.78 -24.45 -7.88
CA SER A 209 -8.23 -24.40 -9.27
C SER A 209 -7.08 -24.36 -10.27
N ALA A 210 -5.96 -23.71 -9.91
CA ALA A 210 -4.80 -23.60 -10.79
C ALA A 210 -3.51 -23.30 -10.00
N GLU A 211 -2.37 -23.53 -10.69
CA GLU A 211 -1.04 -23.15 -10.21
C GLU A 211 -0.20 -22.67 -11.38
N VAL A 212 0.57 -21.59 -11.17
CA VAL A 212 1.52 -21.05 -12.15
C VAL A 212 2.84 -20.68 -11.47
N SER A 213 3.94 -20.76 -12.22
CA SER A 213 5.27 -20.42 -11.73
C SER A 213 5.44 -18.92 -11.51
N MET A 214 6.31 -18.58 -10.57
CA MET A 214 6.85 -17.24 -10.33
C MET A 214 8.24 -17.11 -10.97
N SER A 215 8.68 -15.88 -11.18
CA SER A 215 10.04 -15.57 -11.69
C SER A 215 11.14 -15.75 -10.63
N ALA A 216 10.79 -15.75 -9.34
CA ALA A 216 11.72 -15.78 -8.22
C ALA A 216 11.22 -16.68 -7.08
N PRO A 217 12.09 -17.10 -6.15
CA PRO A 217 11.70 -17.72 -4.90
C PRO A 217 10.78 -16.81 -4.07
N THR A 218 9.85 -17.40 -3.33
CA THR A 218 8.87 -16.64 -2.53
C THR A 218 9.48 -15.89 -1.35
N GLU A 219 10.65 -16.28 -0.87
CA GLU A 219 11.40 -15.55 0.16
C GLU A 219 11.91 -14.19 -0.32
N ASN A 220 12.04 -14.06 -1.62
CA ASN A 220 12.52 -12.85 -2.27
C ASN A 220 11.40 -11.84 -2.56
N VAL A 221 10.14 -12.18 -2.27
CA VAL A 221 9.01 -11.27 -2.45
C VAL A 221 9.20 -10.05 -1.56
N LYS A 222 9.08 -8.87 -2.16
CA LYS A 222 9.20 -7.56 -1.51
C LYS A 222 7.86 -6.84 -1.42
N ARG A 223 7.04 -6.92 -2.45
CA ARG A 223 5.76 -6.24 -2.48
C ARG A 223 4.73 -7.07 -3.23
N ILE A 224 3.52 -7.12 -2.69
CA ILE A 224 2.33 -7.65 -3.36
C ILE A 224 1.32 -6.50 -3.44
N LEU A 225 0.89 -6.16 -4.65
CA LEU A 225 -0.08 -5.12 -4.91
C LEU A 225 -1.24 -5.70 -5.70
N VAL A 226 -2.46 -5.49 -5.26
CA VAL A 226 -3.68 -5.75 -6.03
C VAL A 226 -4.04 -4.49 -6.79
N GLY A 227 -4.28 -4.59 -8.09
CA GLY A 227 -4.56 -3.43 -8.93
C GLY A 227 -5.22 -3.82 -10.25
N TRP A 228 -5.42 -2.83 -11.12
CA TRP A 228 -6.13 -3.00 -12.38
C TRP A 228 -5.19 -2.96 -13.57
N LEU A 229 -5.43 -3.84 -14.55
CA LEU A 229 -4.83 -3.76 -15.88
C LEU A 229 -5.54 -2.70 -16.74
N ALA A 230 -4.90 -2.28 -17.84
CA ALA A 230 -5.43 -1.27 -18.75
C ALA A 230 -6.77 -1.64 -19.43
N ASP A 231 -7.14 -2.91 -19.44
CA ASP A 231 -8.42 -3.41 -19.95
C ASP A 231 -9.43 -3.76 -18.85
N ASN A 232 -9.28 -3.13 -17.68
CA ASN A 232 -10.23 -3.21 -16.56
C ASN A 232 -10.37 -4.64 -15.99
N ARG A 233 -9.28 -5.40 -15.96
CA ARG A 233 -9.17 -6.68 -15.26
C ARG A 233 -8.34 -6.51 -14.01
N MET A 234 -8.76 -7.17 -12.94
CA MET A 234 -7.97 -7.20 -11.71
C MET A 234 -6.73 -8.08 -11.90
N ALA A 235 -5.63 -7.67 -11.29
CA ALA A 235 -4.39 -8.41 -11.29
C ALA A 235 -3.65 -8.26 -9.96
N VAL A 236 -2.76 -9.22 -9.68
CA VAL A 236 -1.85 -9.18 -8.55
C VAL A 236 -0.43 -9.02 -9.06
N PHE A 237 0.19 -7.92 -8.68
CA PHE A 237 1.56 -7.56 -9.03
C PHE A 237 2.48 -7.98 -7.89
N VAL A 238 3.42 -8.88 -8.17
CA VAL A 238 4.35 -9.42 -7.17
C VAL A 238 5.76 -9.04 -7.54
N ALA A 239 6.33 -8.10 -6.81
CA ALA A 239 7.72 -7.69 -6.97
C ALA A 239 8.63 -8.53 -6.10
N SER A 240 9.66 -9.13 -6.71
CA SER A 240 10.63 -9.98 -6.04
C SER A 240 12.05 -9.56 -6.39
N THR A 241 13.00 -9.77 -5.47
CA THR A 241 14.43 -9.61 -5.77
C THR A 241 14.95 -10.81 -6.51
N VAL A 242 15.75 -10.55 -7.55
CA VAL A 242 16.53 -11.54 -8.29
C VAL A 242 17.98 -11.04 -8.36
N GLU A 243 18.95 -11.94 -8.26
CA GLU A 243 20.39 -11.58 -8.18
C GLU A 243 20.70 -10.47 -7.15
N GLU A 244 21.89 -9.88 -7.22
CA GLU A 244 22.39 -9.03 -6.14
C GLU A 244 21.67 -7.68 -5.95
N ASN A 245 20.68 -7.25 -6.70
CA ASN A 245 19.88 -6.03 -6.48
C ASN A 245 18.88 -5.74 -7.62
N ALA A 246 18.51 -6.75 -8.40
CA ALA A 246 17.52 -6.59 -9.41
C ALA A 246 16.12 -6.92 -8.87
N ILE A 247 15.11 -6.24 -9.38
CA ILE A 247 13.69 -6.49 -9.11
C ILE A 247 13.05 -7.06 -10.37
N VAL A 248 12.29 -8.14 -10.20
CA VAL A 248 11.35 -8.65 -11.20
C VAL A 248 9.93 -8.46 -10.70
N THR A 249 8.98 -8.21 -11.59
CA THR A 249 7.56 -8.16 -11.23
C THR A 249 6.79 -9.21 -12.02
N ASP A 250 6.20 -10.16 -11.32
CA ASP A 250 5.20 -11.08 -11.86
C ASP A 250 3.81 -10.42 -11.80
N VAL A 251 2.99 -10.65 -12.82
CA VAL A 251 1.62 -10.14 -12.89
C VAL A 251 0.66 -11.30 -13.10
N PHE A 252 -0.15 -11.59 -12.10
CA PHE A 252 -1.11 -12.68 -12.09
C PHE A 252 -2.52 -12.15 -12.35
N SER A 253 -3.26 -12.80 -13.25
CA SER A 253 -4.65 -12.47 -13.55
C SER A 253 -5.37 -13.70 -14.09
N VAL A 254 -6.71 -13.64 -14.15
CA VAL A 254 -7.53 -14.63 -14.85
C VAL A 254 -7.93 -14.08 -16.21
N VAL A 255 -7.44 -14.72 -17.27
CA VAL A 255 -7.71 -14.36 -18.66
C VAL A 255 -8.43 -15.51 -19.35
N ASP A 256 -9.61 -15.25 -19.91
CA ASP A 256 -10.47 -16.25 -20.55
C ASP A 256 -10.71 -17.50 -19.66
N GLY A 257 -10.94 -17.26 -18.36
CA GLY A 257 -11.15 -18.30 -17.36
C GLY A 257 -9.92 -19.10 -16.97
N LYS A 258 -8.71 -18.65 -17.37
CA LYS A 258 -7.45 -19.32 -17.05
C LYS A 258 -6.57 -18.41 -16.20
N PHE A 259 -6.21 -18.87 -15.01
CA PHE A 259 -5.21 -18.22 -14.17
C PHE A 259 -3.82 -18.28 -14.82
N THR A 260 -3.16 -17.15 -14.96
CA THR A 260 -1.90 -17.05 -15.69
C THR A 260 -0.97 -15.98 -15.09
N ASN A 261 0.33 -16.17 -15.26
CA ASN A 261 1.33 -15.14 -15.04
C ASN A 261 1.62 -14.45 -16.39
N LEU A 262 1.12 -13.25 -16.58
CA LEU A 262 1.22 -12.48 -17.81
C LEU A 262 2.65 -12.13 -18.22
N THR A 263 3.56 -12.08 -17.26
CA THR A 263 4.96 -11.70 -17.46
C THR A 263 5.87 -12.88 -17.81
N LEU A 264 5.43 -14.11 -17.51
CA LEU A 264 6.12 -15.34 -17.89
C LEU A 264 5.60 -15.98 -19.19
N SER A 265 4.44 -15.57 -19.68
CA SER A 265 3.77 -16.23 -20.81
C SER A 265 4.35 -15.88 -22.19
N GLY A 266 5.43 -15.08 -22.28
CA GLY A 266 6.13 -14.82 -23.53
C GLY A 266 6.97 -16.00 -24.03
N GLU A 267 7.28 -16.06 -25.35
CA GLU A 267 8.07 -17.13 -26.00
C GLU A 267 9.44 -17.43 -25.31
N ALA A 268 9.91 -16.54 -24.45
CA ALA A 268 11.19 -16.70 -23.73
C ALA A 268 11.05 -17.34 -22.34
N GLY A 269 9.83 -17.51 -21.81
CA GLY A 269 9.59 -18.13 -20.48
C GLY A 269 10.24 -17.41 -19.28
N ASN A 270 10.85 -16.26 -19.51
CA ASN A 270 11.57 -15.49 -18.52
C ASN A 270 10.95 -14.09 -18.48
N GLY A 271 10.65 -13.58 -17.31
CA GLY A 271 10.25 -12.17 -17.11
C GLY A 271 11.35 -11.14 -17.44
N VAL A 272 12.23 -11.45 -18.41
CA VAL A 272 13.43 -10.68 -18.77
C VAL A 272 13.13 -9.21 -19.09
N GLY A 273 11.96 -8.91 -19.64
CA GLY A 273 11.52 -7.54 -19.88
C GLY A 273 11.05 -6.78 -18.62
N MET A 274 11.00 -7.46 -17.46
CA MET A 274 10.54 -6.92 -16.18
C MET A 274 11.66 -6.80 -15.15
N VAL A 275 12.86 -7.29 -15.46
CA VAL A 275 14.02 -7.21 -14.55
C VAL A 275 14.63 -5.82 -14.62
N ARG A 276 14.84 -5.20 -13.46
CA ARG A 276 15.44 -3.87 -13.33
C ARG A 276 16.39 -3.79 -12.14
N ASN A 277 17.56 -3.22 -12.35
CA ASN A 277 18.58 -3.04 -11.31
C ASN A 277 18.33 -1.77 -10.47
N TYR A 278 17.09 -1.55 -10.07
CA TYR A 278 16.68 -0.37 -9.33
C TYR A 278 15.39 -0.67 -8.54
N TYR A 279 15.36 -0.24 -7.28
CA TYR A 279 14.21 -0.45 -6.42
C TYR A 279 13.07 0.51 -6.81
N VAL A 280 12.28 0.12 -7.80
CA VAL A 280 11.04 0.78 -8.19
C VAL A 280 9.97 -0.28 -8.42
N TYR A 281 8.78 -0.07 -7.87
CA TYR A 281 7.69 -1.02 -7.86
C TYR A 281 6.55 -0.57 -8.78
N ALA A 282 5.68 -1.51 -9.15
CA ALA A 282 4.43 -1.19 -9.82
C ALA A 282 3.56 -0.30 -8.91
N ASP A 283 2.89 0.69 -9.48
CA ASP A 283 1.99 1.59 -8.77
C ASP A 283 1.02 2.27 -9.76
N ASP A 284 -0.07 2.84 -9.28
CA ASP A 284 -0.92 3.77 -10.01
C ASP A 284 -0.26 5.16 -9.96
N ILE A 285 0.74 5.38 -10.84
CA ILE A 285 1.65 6.53 -10.75
C ILE A 285 1.01 7.85 -11.18
N ASP A 286 -0.07 7.79 -11.96
CA ASP A 286 -0.79 8.98 -12.46
C ASP A 286 -2.19 9.12 -11.83
N ASN A 287 -2.59 8.22 -10.94
CA ASN A 287 -3.85 8.15 -10.23
C ASN A 287 -5.07 8.03 -11.18
N ASP A 288 -4.93 7.26 -12.26
CA ASP A 288 -6.03 6.96 -13.20
C ASP A 288 -6.80 5.67 -12.85
N GLY A 289 -6.36 4.95 -11.79
CA GLY A 289 -6.93 3.71 -11.29
C GLY A 289 -6.34 2.46 -11.96
N VAL A 290 -5.43 2.60 -12.91
CA VAL A 290 -4.69 1.49 -13.53
C VAL A 290 -3.32 1.39 -12.87
N THR A 291 -2.78 0.19 -12.76
CA THR A 291 -1.45 -0.03 -12.18
C THR A 291 -0.40 -0.11 -13.29
N GLU A 292 0.57 0.80 -13.23
CA GLU A 292 1.67 0.83 -14.18
C GLU A 292 2.87 0.03 -13.68
N LEU A 293 3.57 -0.52 -14.65
CA LEU A 293 4.86 -1.21 -14.47
C LEU A 293 6.02 -0.30 -14.87
N PRO A 294 7.07 -0.23 -14.05
CA PRO A 294 8.23 0.58 -14.35
C PRO A 294 9.24 -0.15 -15.24
N GLU A 295 9.82 0.58 -16.19
CA GLU A 295 10.95 0.14 -17.00
C GLU A 295 12.04 1.22 -16.98
N LEU A 296 13.28 0.82 -16.75
CA LEU A 296 14.40 1.75 -16.70
C LEU A 296 14.90 2.10 -18.11
N ILE A 297 15.11 3.39 -18.34
CA ILE A 297 15.73 3.93 -19.54
C ILE A 297 16.98 4.69 -19.11
N SER A 298 18.15 4.25 -19.60
CA SER A 298 19.40 4.96 -19.36
C SER A 298 19.37 6.35 -19.95
N MET A 299 19.71 7.35 -19.16
CA MET A 299 19.92 8.71 -19.66
C MET A 299 21.29 8.80 -20.34
N ARG A 300 21.38 9.73 -21.29
CA ARG A 300 22.65 10.07 -21.92
C ARG A 300 23.55 10.80 -20.91
N PRO A 301 24.85 10.46 -20.80
CA PRO A 301 25.78 11.23 -19.98
C PRO A 301 26.01 12.63 -20.62
N LEU A 302 26.30 13.64 -19.77
CA LEU A 302 26.60 14.98 -20.24
C LEU A 302 27.99 15.06 -20.87
N SER A 303 28.91 14.21 -20.44
CA SER A 303 30.26 14.09 -21.01
C SER A 303 30.66 12.62 -21.16
N GLU A 304 31.55 12.33 -22.13
CA GLU A 304 32.09 10.96 -22.34
C GLU A 304 33.00 10.48 -21.22
N SER A 305 33.36 11.36 -20.29
CA SER A 305 34.20 11.04 -19.14
C SER A 305 33.45 10.53 -17.92
N GLU A 306 32.12 10.52 -17.96
CA GLU A 306 31.32 9.97 -16.87
C GLU A 306 31.41 8.45 -16.86
N SER A 307 31.65 7.88 -15.66
CA SER A 307 31.77 6.44 -15.49
C SER A 307 30.42 5.75 -15.71
N PRO A 308 30.39 4.53 -16.31
CA PRO A 308 29.14 3.76 -16.46
C PRO A 308 28.41 3.48 -15.13
N GLY A 309 29.11 3.54 -13.99
CA GLY A 309 28.52 3.37 -12.66
C GLY A 309 27.69 4.55 -12.18
N ASP A 310 27.84 5.74 -12.80
CA ASP A 310 27.09 6.95 -12.47
C ASP A 310 25.84 7.11 -13.35
N SER A 311 25.45 6.06 -14.08
CA SER A 311 24.32 6.06 -14.98
C SER A 311 23.03 6.39 -14.22
N GLN A 312 22.44 7.51 -14.61
CA GLN A 312 21.12 7.90 -14.12
C GLN A 312 20.04 7.34 -15.05
N TYR A 313 18.89 7.01 -14.49
CA TYR A 313 17.79 6.40 -15.22
C TYR A 313 16.55 7.27 -15.18
N LEU A 314 15.84 7.32 -16.30
CA LEU A 314 14.42 7.63 -16.33
C LEU A 314 13.63 6.35 -16.12
N ILE A 315 12.45 6.48 -15.55
CA ILE A 315 11.50 5.39 -15.45
C ILE A 315 10.41 5.64 -16.48
N ARG A 316 10.26 4.71 -17.41
CA ARG A 316 9.12 4.64 -18.32
C ARG A 316 8.04 3.80 -17.65
N TRP A 317 6.87 4.37 -17.49
CA TRP A 317 5.71 3.69 -16.94
C TRP A 317 4.79 3.25 -18.07
N TYR A 318 4.34 2.01 -18.01
CA TYR A 318 3.40 1.46 -18.96
C TYR A 318 2.36 0.59 -18.25
N ALA A 319 1.10 0.71 -18.70
CA ALA A 319 0.03 -0.16 -18.27
C ALA A 319 0.07 -1.45 -19.10
N LEU A 320 -0.20 -2.59 -18.44
CA LEU A 320 -0.27 -3.90 -19.09
C LEU A 320 -1.74 -4.22 -19.37
N ARG A 321 -2.02 -4.84 -20.51
CA ARG A 321 -3.32 -5.44 -20.85
C ARG A 321 -3.25 -6.96 -20.67
N SER A 322 -4.41 -7.59 -20.52
CA SER A 322 -4.49 -9.05 -20.33
C SER A 322 -3.96 -9.87 -21.52
N ASP A 323 -3.90 -9.29 -22.72
CA ASP A 323 -3.30 -9.90 -23.90
C ASP A 323 -1.76 -9.78 -23.97
N GLY A 324 -1.15 -9.17 -22.93
CA GLY A 324 0.29 -8.92 -22.86
C GLY A 324 0.76 -7.64 -23.57
N THR A 325 -0.14 -6.90 -24.21
CA THR A 325 0.23 -5.61 -24.83
C THR A 325 0.48 -4.54 -23.78
N ARG A 326 1.38 -3.59 -24.12
CA ARG A 326 1.82 -2.52 -23.23
C ARG A 326 1.39 -1.15 -23.76
N GLU A 327 0.77 -0.37 -22.90
CA GLU A 327 0.37 1.00 -23.20
C GLU A 327 1.27 1.97 -22.41
N GLN A 328 2.09 2.76 -23.12
CA GLN A 328 2.94 3.74 -22.45
C GLN A 328 2.09 4.86 -21.87
N LYS A 329 2.32 5.18 -20.58
CA LYS A 329 1.63 6.24 -19.84
C LYS A 329 2.50 7.50 -19.71
N LEU A 330 3.55 7.42 -18.93
CA LEU A 330 4.39 8.58 -18.65
C LEU A 330 5.85 8.20 -18.40
N TYR A 331 6.67 9.24 -18.21
CA TYR A 331 8.04 9.11 -17.75
C TYR A 331 8.24 9.89 -16.45
N THR A 332 9.08 9.36 -15.57
CA THR A 332 9.50 10.04 -14.34
C THR A 332 11.01 9.95 -14.14
N TYR A 333 11.55 10.89 -13.41
CA TYR A 333 12.88 10.80 -12.81
C TYR A 333 12.74 10.72 -11.31
N HIS A 334 13.31 9.68 -10.69
CA HIS A 334 13.28 9.47 -9.24
C HIS A 334 14.66 9.72 -8.63
N ASN A 335 14.71 10.60 -7.65
CA ASN A 335 15.87 10.80 -6.81
C ASN A 335 15.64 10.20 -5.42
N TYR A 336 16.11 8.97 -5.22
CA TYR A 336 15.92 8.24 -3.96
C TYR A 336 16.78 8.78 -2.82
N GLU A 337 17.93 9.39 -3.12
CA GLU A 337 18.80 9.98 -2.10
C GLU A 337 18.10 11.14 -1.38
N SER A 338 17.48 12.03 -2.15
CA SER A 338 16.76 13.19 -1.62
C SER A 338 15.25 12.98 -1.51
N GLY A 339 14.72 11.81 -1.91
CA GLY A 339 13.34 11.40 -1.66
C GLY A 339 12.26 12.11 -2.50
N TRP A 340 12.54 12.45 -3.77
CA TRP A 340 11.60 13.14 -4.66
C TRP A 340 11.59 12.58 -6.08
N TYR A 341 10.53 12.84 -6.82
CA TYR A 341 10.46 12.56 -8.25
C TYR A 341 9.74 13.68 -9.02
N ILE A 342 9.98 13.72 -10.32
CA ILE A 342 9.31 14.64 -11.26
C ILE A 342 8.81 13.87 -12.48
N SER A 343 7.63 14.27 -12.99
CA SER A 343 7.12 13.79 -14.26
C SER A 343 7.83 14.47 -15.41
N ILE A 344 8.24 13.69 -16.41
CA ILE A 344 9.04 14.12 -17.59
C ILE A 344 8.15 14.09 -18.82
N GLN A 345 8.26 15.10 -19.67
CA GLN A 345 7.58 15.14 -20.96
C GLN A 345 8.08 14.01 -21.88
N SER A 346 7.17 13.34 -22.59
CA SER A 346 7.50 12.16 -23.39
C SER A 346 8.50 12.46 -24.52
N ASP A 347 8.46 13.65 -25.11
CA ASP A 347 9.40 14.09 -26.14
C ASP A 347 10.81 14.40 -25.62
N TRP A 348 10.99 14.46 -24.30
CA TRP A 348 12.29 14.68 -23.66
C TRP A 348 13.00 13.38 -23.26
N ALA A 349 12.27 12.29 -23.11
CA ALA A 349 12.78 11.06 -22.50
C ALA A 349 14.11 10.53 -23.10
N GLN A 350 14.30 10.70 -24.41
CA GLN A 350 15.53 10.29 -25.10
C GLN A 350 16.62 11.36 -25.14
N ARG A 351 16.33 12.57 -24.68
CA ARG A 351 17.19 13.74 -24.79
C ARG A 351 17.48 14.41 -23.46
N LEU A 352 17.02 13.82 -22.36
CA LEU A 352 17.21 14.36 -21.02
C LEU A 352 18.49 13.86 -20.41
N THR A 353 19.19 14.75 -19.70
CA THR A 353 20.29 14.39 -18.79
C THR A 353 20.09 15.13 -17.49
N ILE A 354 20.31 14.47 -16.37
CA ILE A 354 20.28 15.08 -15.04
C ILE A 354 21.65 14.90 -14.41
N VAL A 355 22.23 15.99 -13.92
CA VAL A 355 23.54 16.00 -13.29
C VAL A 355 23.39 16.42 -11.83
N GLN A 356 23.88 15.60 -10.94
CA GLN A 356 23.93 15.90 -9.51
C GLN A 356 25.21 16.66 -9.16
N ASP A 357 25.06 17.75 -8.40
CA ASP A 357 26.18 18.49 -7.81
C ASP A 357 25.81 18.81 -6.35
N GLY A 358 26.29 17.98 -5.44
CA GLY A 358 25.92 18.02 -4.04
C GLY A 358 24.39 17.84 -3.84
N THR A 359 23.72 18.87 -3.33
CA THR A 359 22.27 18.88 -3.07
C THR A 359 21.47 19.53 -4.21
N SER A 360 22.12 19.79 -5.36
CA SER A 360 21.50 20.36 -6.55
C SER A 360 21.50 19.38 -7.72
N TYR A 361 20.44 19.45 -8.53
CA TYR A 361 20.19 18.54 -9.65
C TYR A 361 19.87 19.37 -10.90
N GLY A 362 20.88 19.52 -11.75
CA GLY A 362 20.75 20.26 -13.01
C GLY A 362 20.09 19.41 -14.10
N VAL A 363 19.01 19.88 -14.67
CA VAL A 363 18.26 19.23 -15.75
C VAL A 363 18.64 19.85 -17.08
N TYR A 364 19.17 19.02 -17.97
CA TYR A 364 19.67 19.41 -19.29
C TYR A 364 18.85 18.71 -20.39
N LEU A 365 18.58 19.43 -21.47
CA LEU A 365 17.93 18.88 -22.66
C LEU A 365 18.84 19.02 -23.87
N TRP A 366 19.08 17.89 -24.57
CA TRP A 366 19.80 17.82 -25.79
C TRP A 366 18.93 18.31 -26.96
N ASN A 367 19.53 19.00 -27.96
CA ASN A 367 18.86 19.34 -29.18
C ASN A 367 18.47 18.07 -29.98
N ALA A 368 17.70 18.24 -31.05
CA ALA A 368 17.19 17.10 -31.83
C ALA A 368 18.31 16.22 -32.41
N ASP A 369 19.47 16.79 -32.74
CA ASP A 369 20.62 16.10 -33.32
C ASP A 369 21.55 15.53 -32.23
N ASN A 370 21.25 15.74 -30.96
CA ASN A 370 22.05 15.31 -29.81
C ASN A 370 23.52 15.78 -29.82
N THR A 371 23.76 16.99 -30.35
CA THR A 371 25.10 17.60 -30.45
C THR A 371 25.37 18.62 -29.36
N GLU A 372 24.34 19.31 -28.90
CA GLU A 372 24.43 20.35 -27.87
C GLU A 372 23.32 20.16 -26.83
N SER A 373 23.62 20.45 -25.59
CA SER A 373 22.65 20.43 -24.48
C SER A 373 22.50 21.80 -23.85
N GLU A 374 21.29 22.13 -23.41
CA GLU A 374 20.98 23.34 -22.67
C GLU A 374 20.43 22.97 -21.29
N LYS A 375 20.93 23.68 -20.27
CA LYS A 375 20.35 23.60 -18.92
C LYS A 375 18.99 24.27 -18.91
N LEU A 376 17.98 23.57 -18.43
CA LEU A 376 16.61 24.08 -18.34
C LEU A 376 16.26 24.57 -16.93
N LEU A 377 16.67 23.82 -15.93
CA LEU A 377 16.37 24.11 -14.54
C LEU A 377 17.35 23.42 -13.60
N THR A 378 17.32 23.85 -12.35
CA THR A 378 17.98 23.13 -11.25
C THR A 378 16.96 22.88 -10.16
N VAL A 379 16.91 21.63 -9.66
CA VAL A 379 16.18 21.26 -8.45
C VAL A 379 17.17 21.24 -7.27
N TYR A 380 16.74 21.72 -6.13
CA TYR A 380 17.54 21.76 -4.89
C TYR A 380 16.82 21.04 -3.76
N ALA A 381 17.57 20.31 -2.93
CA ALA A 381 17.09 19.73 -1.69
C ALA A 381 17.91 20.28 -0.52
N PHE A 382 17.37 21.23 0.20
CA PHE A 382 18.04 21.90 1.33
C PHE A 382 17.63 21.30 2.65
N SER A 383 18.63 20.92 3.47
CA SER A 383 18.46 20.46 4.84
C SER A 383 19.22 21.38 5.83
N GLY A 384 18.99 21.21 7.13
CA GLY A 384 19.66 21.99 8.18
C GLY A 384 18.93 23.28 8.54
N GLN A 385 19.61 24.15 9.34
CA GLN A 385 18.96 25.32 9.97
C GLN A 385 18.60 26.42 8.96
N ASP A 386 19.38 26.60 7.89
CA ASP A 386 19.19 27.69 6.92
C ASP A 386 18.36 27.26 5.69
N ARG A 387 17.77 26.04 5.69
CA ARG A 387 17.06 25.44 4.54
C ARG A 387 15.97 26.34 3.96
N GLU A 388 15.17 26.97 4.82
CA GLU A 388 14.07 27.87 4.41
C GLU A 388 14.59 29.11 3.66
N THR A 389 15.64 29.74 4.22
CA THR A 389 16.26 30.91 3.60
C THR A 389 16.94 30.55 2.27
N GLN A 390 17.60 29.40 2.22
CA GLN A 390 18.26 28.92 1.00
C GLN A 390 17.25 28.59 -0.10
N ALA A 391 16.09 28.02 0.23
CA ALA A 391 15.07 27.63 -0.73
C ALA A 391 14.45 28.79 -1.50
N VAL A 392 14.43 29.99 -0.92
CA VAL A 392 13.85 31.21 -1.55
C VAL A 392 14.90 32.27 -1.91
N SER A 393 16.18 31.95 -1.78
CA SER A 393 17.27 32.88 -2.11
C SER A 393 17.49 32.98 -3.62
N GLY A 394 17.80 34.18 -4.13
CA GLY A 394 18.03 34.42 -5.55
C GLY A 394 16.76 34.30 -6.38
N ASN A 395 16.83 33.56 -7.50
CA ASN A 395 15.68 33.29 -8.39
C ASN A 395 14.95 32.00 -8.07
N ARG A 396 15.24 31.37 -6.94
CA ARG A 396 14.63 30.11 -6.53
C ARG A 396 13.19 30.30 -6.09
N PHE A 397 12.39 29.28 -6.30
CA PHE A 397 11.03 29.19 -5.80
C PHE A 397 10.79 27.82 -5.18
N LEU A 398 9.93 27.80 -4.19
CA LEU A 398 9.61 26.57 -3.44
C LEU A 398 8.82 25.59 -4.34
N LEU A 399 9.23 24.32 -4.34
CA LEU A 399 8.51 23.20 -4.92
C LEU A 399 7.66 22.50 -3.86
N TYR A 400 8.27 22.24 -2.70
CA TYR A 400 7.61 21.57 -1.58
C TYR A 400 8.27 21.99 -0.25
N GLU A 401 7.42 22.22 0.76
CA GLU A 401 7.81 22.56 2.11
C GLU A 401 7.71 21.33 3.02
N GLY A 402 8.84 20.72 3.35
CA GLY A 402 8.91 19.58 4.26
C GLY A 402 9.46 19.95 5.63
N ASP A 403 9.19 19.13 6.63
CA ASP A 403 9.62 19.37 8.02
C ASP A 403 11.14 19.40 8.17
N THR A 404 11.87 18.58 7.44
CA THR A 404 13.32 18.42 7.54
C THR A 404 14.08 18.87 6.30
N VAL A 405 13.44 18.87 5.13
CA VAL A 405 14.01 19.22 3.82
C VAL A 405 13.08 20.20 3.11
N GLN A 406 13.65 21.26 2.56
CA GLN A 406 12.97 22.20 1.67
C GLN A 406 13.39 21.93 0.24
N TYR A 407 12.42 21.74 -0.67
CA TYR A 407 12.68 21.53 -2.08
C TYR A 407 12.39 22.81 -2.85
N ALA A 408 13.33 23.22 -3.65
CA ALA A 408 13.22 24.44 -4.46
C ALA A 408 13.70 24.21 -5.88
N ALA A 409 13.34 25.10 -6.79
CA ALA A 409 13.87 25.09 -8.13
C ALA A 409 14.23 26.49 -8.62
N GLU A 410 15.11 26.53 -9.62
CA GLU A 410 15.44 27.71 -10.40
C GLU A 410 15.30 27.36 -11.87
N LEU A 411 14.62 28.23 -12.64
CA LEU A 411 14.46 28.06 -14.08
C LEU A 411 15.50 28.88 -14.85
N GLU A 412 16.14 28.26 -15.83
CA GLU A 412 17.00 28.96 -16.79
C GLU A 412 16.17 29.66 -17.86
N VAL A 413 16.77 30.62 -18.55
CA VAL A 413 16.11 31.35 -19.67
C VAL A 413 15.62 30.38 -20.76
N ALA A 414 16.37 29.31 -20.99
CA ALA A 414 16.03 28.28 -21.97
C ALA A 414 14.71 27.56 -21.65
N ALA A 415 14.36 27.44 -20.39
CA ALA A 415 13.15 26.71 -19.91
C ALA A 415 11.86 27.21 -20.59
N VAL A 416 11.74 28.51 -20.84
CA VAL A 416 10.56 29.15 -21.46
C VAL A 416 10.31 28.59 -22.85
N ARG A 417 11.36 28.35 -23.65
CA ARG A 417 11.26 27.80 -25.03
C ARG A 417 10.66 26.38 -25.03
N TYR A 418 10.86 25.66 -23.98
CA TYR A 418 10.38 24.29 -23.82
C TYR A 418 9.09 24.17 -22.97
N GLY A 419 8.43 25.32 -22.73
CA GLY A 419 7.16 25.36 -22.00
C GLY A 419 7.24 24.96 -20.52
N VAL A 420 8.44 25.04 -19.92
CA VAL A 420 8.62 24.82 -18.49
C VAL A 420 8.23 26.10 -17.75
N THR A 421 7.25 25.98 -16.88
CA THR A 421 6.81 27.08 -16.01
C THR A 421 6.90 26.65 -14.55
N LYS A 422 7.02 27.64 -13.66
CA LYS A 422 6.99 27.42 -12.22
C LYS A 422 5.78 26.57 -11.79
N ASP A 423 4.57 26.94 -12.19
CA ASP A 423 3.34 26.26 -11.80
C ASP A 423 3.28 24.81 -12.31
N ARG A 424 3.81 24.57 -13.53
CA ARG A 424 3.89 23.22 -14.08
C ARG A 424 4.88 22.37 -13.30
N LEU A 425 6.04 22.92 -12.96
CA LEU A 425 7.06 22.19 -12.22
C LEU A 425 6.58 21.84 -10.80
N ILE A 426 5.89 22.76 -10.12
CA ILE A 426 5.29 22.50 -8.80
C ILE A 426 4.26 21.35 -8.86
N ARG A 427 3.39 21.34 -9.88
CA ARG A 427 2.40 20.26 -10.04
C ARG A 427 3.02 18.90 -10.36
N ASN A 428 4.17 18.88 -11.03
CA ASN A 428 4.85 17.66 -11.46
C ASN A 428 5.90 17.16 -10.46
N PHE A 429 6.09 17.89 -9.36
CA PHE A 429 7.04 17.52 -8.30
C PHE A 429 6.32 16.76 -7.20
N HIS A 430 6.85 15.60 -6.83
CA HIS A 430 6.27 14.71 -5.83
C HIS A 430 7.33 14.15 -4.89
N LEU A 431 6.95 13.76 -3.69
CA LEU A 431 7.82 13.02 -2.77
C LEU A 431 7.69 11.52 -3.02
N ILE A 432 8.82 10.82 -2.92
CA ILE A 432 8.85 9.35 -2.95
C ILE A 432 8.24 8.82 -1.65
N GLN A 433 7.28 7.91 -1.77
CA GLN A 433 6.62 7.28 -0.64
C GLN A 433 7.57 6.32 0.09
N GLN A 434 7.34 6.14 1.39
CA GLN A 434 8.23 5.32 2.23
C GLN A 434 8.24 3.85 1.80
N ASP A 435 7.09 3.30 1.47
CA ASP A 435 6.89 1.93 1.01
C ASP A 435 7.61 1.61 -0.31
N TRP A 436 7.83 2.62 -1.16
CA TRP A 436 8.64 2.46 -2.38
C TRP A 436 10.12 2.20 -2.09
N LYS A 437 10.62 2.64 -0.93
CA LYS A 437 12.02 2.42 -0.52
C LYS A 437 12.22 1.06 0.13
N THR A 438 11.26 0.60 0.91
CA THR A 438 11.34 -0.64 1.68
C THR A 438 10.70 -1.82 0.98
N GLY A 439 9.71 -1.59 0.11
CA GLY A 439 8.87 -2.62 -0.47
C GLY A 439 7.85 -3.20 0.51
N GLU A 440 7.80 -2.68 1.73
CA GLU A 440 6.82 -3.09 2.74
C GLU A 440 5.54 -2.27 2.56
N THR A 441 4.41 -2.95 2.42
CA THR A 441 3.06 -2.37 2.40
C THR A 441 2.38 -2.58 3.74
#